data_597fb0a15e165f2780142ef27422087f
#
_entry.id   597fb0a15e165f2780142ef27422087f
#
_cell.length_a   1.000
_cell.length_b   1.000
_cell.length_c   1.000
_cell.angle_alpha   90.00
_cell.angle_beta   90.00
_cell.angle_gamma   90.00
#
_symmetry.space_group_name_H-M   'P 1'
#
loop_
_entity.id
_entity.type
_entity.pdbx_description
1 polymer ?
#
loop_
_entity_poly.entity_id
_entity_poly.type
_entity_poly.pdbx_seq_one_letter_code
_entity_poly.pdbx_strand_id
1 'polypeptide(L)'
;MLSPMVNRVEELRQAGLALVRENRVEDALALYDEALSLASDDDIRELITINKADALIALERTGPEVQELPRVIMRRRNPRHVCLAAYALQYKHKLENDFKRALFYGELALRAADDAGDLEFKRAVLIDLGNIYVMDSQIGKATSCYQEALGAIESADNATVSLIRGYATESLGYCFMLDGRTDEGLNLVHESLKYVSNPVFQAEAYIDLCYGYLDKEDLERARFYGEAALEVAEEDRHIRNGHYLLGEVGYKSGDTELANFHFDQLARFYPEFRNLKSLLFAIDLRSMVNLKL
;
A
#
# COMPACT_ATOMS: atom_id res chain seq x y z
N MET A 1 -5.46 -38.58 1.31
CA MET A 1 -4.89 -37.96 2.52
C MET A 1 -3.43 -37.66 2.23
N LEU A 2 -2.98 -36.43 2.43
CA LEU A 2 -1.58 -36.03 2.32
C LEU A 2 -0.76 -36.77 3.39
N SER A 3 0.52 -37.05 3.13
CA SER A 3 1.38 -37.68 4.13
C SER A 3 1.55 -36.75 5.34
N PRO A 4 1.80 -37.28 6.57
CA PRO A 4 1.99 -36.45 7.76
C PRO A 4 3.10 -35.39 7.61
N MET A 5 4.12 -35.69 6.81
CA MET A 5 5.23 -34.76 6.53
C MET A 5 4.77 -33.60 5.63
N VAL A 6 3.96 -33.85 4.61
CA VAL A 6 3.39 -32.80 3.72
C VAL A 6 2.48 -31.87 4.52
N ASN A 7 1.67 -32.42 5.44
CA ASN A 7 0.85 -31.61 6.34
C ASN A 7 1.71 -30.69 7.23
N ARG A 8 2.81 -31.22 7.79
CA ARG A 8 3.73 -30.42 8.63
C ARG A 8 4.37 -29.26 7.86
N VAL A 9 4.80 -29.50 6.63
CA VAL A 9 5.39 -28.44 5.77
C VAL A 9 4.38 -27.33 5.50
N GLU A 10 3.14 -27.70 5.17
CA GLU A 10 2.09 -26.72 4.91
C GLU A 10 1.69 -25.94 6.20
N GLU A 11 1.61 -26.62 7.36
CA GLU A 11 1.38 -25.97 8.65
C GLU A 11 2.45 -24.91 8.96
N LEU A 12 3.74 -25.24 8.77
CA LEU A 12 4.83 -24.30 8.97
C LEU A 12 4.74 -23.10 8.02
N ARG A 13 4.45 -23.36 6.75
CA ARG A 13 4.28 -22.31 5.76
C ARG A 13 3.13 -21.37 6.12
N GLN A 14 1.97 -21.89 6.49
CA GLN A 14 0.81 -21.09 6.89
C GLN A 14 1.07 -20.30 8.18
N ALA A 15 1.74 -20.91 9.17
CA ALA A 15 2.15 -20.22 10.38
C ALA A 15 3.12 -19.06 10.06
N GLY A 16 4.06 -19.27 9.12
CA GLY A 16 4.93 -18.20 8.64
C GLY A 16 4.16 -17.04 8.02
N LEU A 17 3.17 -17.31 7.16
CA LEU A 17 2.29 -16.28 6.57
C LEU A 17 1.49 -15.53 7.65
N ALA A 18 1.03 -16.23 8.70
CA ALA A 18 0.33 -15.58 9.82
C ALA A 18 1.25 -14.62 10.57
N LEU A 19 2.49 -15.03 10.85
CA LEU A 19 3.49 -14.19 11.51
C LEU A 19 3.86 -12.94 10.68
N VAL A 20 3.95 -13.06 9.35
CA VAL A 20 4.16 -11.89 8.48
C VAL A 20 3.01 -10.89 8.62
N ARG A 21 1.75 -11.36 8.67
CA ARG A 21 0.57 -10.50 8.88
C ARG A 21 0.55 -9.82 10.26
N GLU A 22 1.17 -10.46 11.25
CA GLU A 22 1.35 -9.93 12.62
C GLU A 22 2.59 -9.03 12.75
N ASN A 23 3.23 -8.68 11.63
CA ASN A 23 4.50 -7.92 11.59
C ASN A 23 5.68 -8.61 12.33
N ARG A 24 5.62 -9.93 12.50
CA ARG A 24 6.66 -10.77 13.13
C ARG A 24 7.50 -11.49 12.07
N VAL A 25 8.07 -10.71 11.17
CA VAL A 25 8.69 -11.23 9.94
C VAL A 25 9.92 -12.08 10.22
N GLU A 26 10.73 -11.74 11.24
CA GLU A 26 11.90 -12.53 11.64
C GLU A 26 11.52 -13.94 12.12
N ASP A 27 10.43 -14.06 12.89
CA ASP A 27 9.92 -15.35 13.34
C ASP A 27 9.42 -16.20 12.15
N ALA A 28 8.81 -15.54 11.15
CA ALA A 28 8.36 -16.20 9.94
C ALA A 28 9.52 -16.81 9.13
N LEU A 29 10.66 -16.12 9.03
CA LEU A 29 11.85 -16.64 8.32
C LEU A 29 12.33 -17.98 8.90
N ALA A 30 12.33 -18.12 10.21
CA ALA A 30 12.71 -19.38 10.88
C ALA A 30 11.75 -20.54 10.52
N LEU A 31 10.45 -20.27 10.44
CA LEU A 31 9.47 -21.27 10.03
C LEU A 31 9.62 -21.66 8.55
N TYR A 32 9.93 -20.72 7.68
CA TYR A 32 10.18 -21.02 6.27
C TYR A 32 11.47 -21.86 6.09
N ASP A 33 12.51 -21.62 6.88
CA ASP A 33 13.73 -22.43 6.88
C ASP A 33 13.45 -23.87 7.33
N GLU A 34 12.67 -24.07 8.41
CA GLU A 34 12.24 -25.40 8.85
C GLU A 34 11.41 -26.07 7.73
N ALA A 35 10.44 -25.37 7.15
CA ALA A 35 9.59 -25.88 6.08
C ALA A 35 10.43 -26.31 4.85
N LEU A 36 11.40 -25.50 4.43
CA LEU A 36 12.30 -25.82 3.31
C LEU A 36 13.16 -27.04 3.58
N SER A 37 13.59 -27.26 4.85
CA SER A 37 14.38 -28.44 5.23
C SER A 37 13.60 -29.75 5.13
N LEU A 38 12.26 -29.70 5.32
CA LEU A 38 11.37 -30.85 5.32
C LEU A 38 10.70 -31.10 3.97
N ALA A 39 10.60 -30.05 3.13
CA ALA A 39 9.91 -30.14 1.84
C ALA A 39 10.72 -30.96 0.84
N SER A 40 10.10 -32.04 0.29
CA SER A 40 10.68 -32.89 -0.75
C SER A 40 10.08 -32.64 -2.16
N ASP A 41 8.93 -31.99 -2.22
CA ASP A 41 8.25 -31.63 -3.45
C ASP A 41 8.76 -30.30 -3.99
N ASP A 42 9.14 -30.24 -5.26
CA ASP A 42 9.74 -29.07 -5.89
C ASP A 42 8.77 -27.89 -5.98
N ASP A 43 7.49 -28.13 -6.20
CA ASP A 43 6.48 -27.08 -6.32
C ASP A 43 6.22 -26.43 -4.95
N ILE A 44 6.13 -27.25 -3.89
CA ILE A 44 6.03 -26.76 -2.52
C ILE A 44 7.30 -25.98 -2.11
N ARG A 45 8.48 -26.50 -2.44
CA ARG A 45 9.74 -25.78 -2.17
C ARG A 45 9.80 -24.42 -2.85
N GLU A 46 9.40 -24.37 -4.13
CA GLU A 46 9.34 -23.11 -4.87
C GLU A 46 8.38 -22.11 -4.21
N LEU A 47 7.18 -22.55 -3.78
CA LEU A 47 6.22 -21.70 -3.07
C LEU A 47 6.78 -21.15 -1.75
N ILE A 48 7.42 -22.00 -0.93
CA ILE A 48 8.03 -21.55 0.34
C ILE A 48 9.18 -20.58 0.06
N THR A 49 9.99 -20.83 -0.98
CA THR A 49 11.06 -19.92 -1.41
C THR A 49 10.51 -18.53 -1.76
N ILE A 50 9.37 -18.46 -2.46
CA ILE A 50 8.71 -17.20 -2.78
C ILE A 50 8.23 -16.50 -1.51
N ASN A 51 7.57 -17.22 -0.58
CA ASN A 51 7.10 -16.62 0.68
C ASN A 51 8.27 -16.10 1.53
N LYS A 52 9.39 -16.83 1.58
CA LYS A 52 10.60 -16.39 2.29
C LYS A 52 11.23 -15.16 1.62
N ALA A 53 11.27 -15.15 0.28
CA ALA A 53 11.77 -14.00 -0.47
C ALA A 53 10.94 -12.73 -0.20
N ASP A 54 9.62 -12.86 -0.18
CA ASP A 54 8.71 -11.76 0.15
C ASP A 54 8.96 -11.22 1.57
N ALA A 55 9.12 -12.11 2.56
CA ALA A 55 9.48 -11.75 3.92
C ALA A 55 10.85 -11.04 4.01
N LEU A 56 11.85 -11.49 3.25
CA LEU A 56 13.15 -10.82 3.18
C LEU A 56 13.03 -9.41 2.57
N ILE A 57 12.24 -9.27 1.50
CA ILE A 57 11.98 -7.96 0.87
C ILE A 57 11.31 -7.01 1.86
N ALA A 58 10.33 -7.47 2.63
CA ALA A 58 9.68 -6.64 3.65
C ALA A 58 10.65 -6.14 4.74
N LEU A 59 11.74 -6.86 4.99
CA LEU A 59 12.84 -6.43 5.87
C LEU A 59 13.95 -5.66 5.14
N GLU A 60 13.73 -5.28 3.88
CA GLU A 60 14.74 -4.66 3.00
C GLU A 60 16.04 -5.48 2.89
N ARG A 61 15.93 -6.80 3.01
CA ARG A 61 17.06 -7.73 2.91
C ARG A 61 17.12 -8.38 1.54
N THR A 62 18.32 -8.77 1.17
CA THR A 62 18.60 -9.59 0.01
C THR A 62 18.99 -11.00 0.44
N GLY A 63 18.80 -11.99 -0.44
CA GLY A 63 19.15 -13.37 -0.19
C GLY A 63 19.05 -14.21 -1.45
N PRO A 64 19.49 -15.47 -1.42
CA PRO A 64 19.38 -16.39 -2.55
C PRO A 64 17.92 -16.59 -2.99
N GLU A 65 16.97 -16.53 -2.05
CA GLU A 65 15.53 -16.66 -2.34
C GLU A 65 15.03 -15.48 -3.19
N VAL A 66 15.44 -14.25 -2.87
CA VAL A 66 15.09 -13.05 -3.66
C VAL A 66 15.70 -13.13 -5.07
N GLN A 67 16.92 -13.64 -5.19
CA GLN A 67 17.58 -13.86 -6.48
C GLN A 67 16.93 -14.99 -7.30
N GLU A 68 16.20 -15.89 -6.67
CA GLU A 68 15.48 -16.97 -7.32
C GLU A 68 14.17 -16.51 -7.99
N LEU A 69 13.53 -15.41 -7.51
CA LEU A 69 12.26 -14.93 -8.05
C LEU A 69 12.24 -14.73 -9.58
N PRO A 70 13.25 -14.07 -10.20
CA PRO A 70 13.29 -13.97 -11.67
C PRO A 70 13.35 -15.33 -12.38
N ARG A 71 13.99 -16.34 -11.78
CA ARG A 71 14.07 -17.69 -12.34
C ARG A 71 12.72 -18.41 -12.26
N VAL A 72 11.97 -18.25 -11.16
CA VAL A 72 10.58 -18.75 -11.04
C VAL A 72 9.74 -18.20 -12.20
N ILE A 73 9.80 -16.89 -12.42
CA ILE A 73 9.08 -16.21 -13.51
C ILE A 73 9.49 -16.76 -14.88
N MET A 74 10.78 -17.00 -15.11
CA MET A 74 11.28 -17.53 -16.40
C MET A 74 10.85 -18.97 -16.65
N ARG A 75 10.79 -19.81 -15.61
CA ARG A 75 10.39 -21.24 -15.75
C ARG A 75 8.91 -21.40 -16.09
N ARG A 76 8.06 -20.51 -15.66
CA ARG A 76 6.60 -20.51 -15.92
C ARG A 76 5.89 -21.84 -15.62
N ARG A 77 6.35 -22.60 -14.64
CA ARG A 77 5.79 -23.93 -14.32
C ARG A 77 4.38 -23.84 -13.74
N ASN A 78 4.17 -22.87 -12.85
CA ASN A 78 2.94 -22.65 -12.13
C ASN A 78 2.54 -21.16 -12.25
N PRO A 79 1.40 -20.82 -12.88
CA PRO A 79 0.97 -19.42 -13.03
C PRO A 79 0.84 -18.69 -11.70
N ARG A 80 0.37 -19.38 -10.64
CA ARG A 80 0.26 -18.78 -9.31
C ARG A 80 1.63 -18.43 -8.72
N HIS A 81 2.66 -19.28 -8.91
CA HIS A 81 4.02 -18.98 -8.47
C HIS A 81 4.61 -17.82 -9.26
N VAL A 82 4.38 -17.77 -10.56
CA VAL A 82 4.78 -16.63 -11.40
C VAL A 82 4.16 -15.33 -10.89
N CYS A 83 2.86 -15.37 -10.57
CA CYS A 83 2.13 -14.24 -10.03
C CYS A 83 2.73 -13.73 -8.72
N LEU A 84 2.91 -14.64 -7.74
CA LEU A 84 3.46 -14.30 -6.43
C LEU A 84 4.91 -13.78 -6.53
N ALA A 85 5.75 -14.41 -7.35
CA ALA A 85 7.14 -13.99 -7.56
C ALA A 85 7.23 -12.61 -8.22
N ALA A 86 6.38 -12.34 -9.20
CA ALA A 86 6.31 -11.04 -9.86
C ALA A 86 5.79 -9.96 -8.89
N TYR A 87 4.80 -10.28 -8.08
CA TYR A 87 4.26 -9.38 -7.06
C TYR A 87 5.30 -9.02 -5.99
N ALA A 88 6.07 -9.99 -5.51
CA ALA A 88 7.16 -9.73 -4.57
C ALA A 88 8.25 -8.81 -5.18
N LEU A 89 8.59 -9.00 -6.48
CA LEU A 89 9.52 -8.11 -7.17
C LEU A 89 8.93 -6.71 -7.43
N GLN A 90 7.63 -6.60 -7.70
CA GLN A 90 6.93 -5.32 -7.75
C GLN A 90 7.11 -4.56 -6.44
N TYR A 91 6.83 -5.21 -5.30
CA TYR A 91 6.97 -4.60 -3.98
C TYR A 91 8.42 -4.19 -3.69
N LYS A 92 9.40 -5.06 -4.00
CA LYS A 92 10.83 -4.74 -3.88
C LYS A 92 11.19 -3.45 -4.61
N HIS A 93 10.82 -3.35 -5.90
CA HIS A 93 11.17 -2.18 -6.70
C HIS A 93 10.39 -0.92 -6.32
N LYS A 94 9.18 -1.07 -5.75
CA LYS A 94 8.45 0.03 -5.12
C LYS A 94 9.23 0.60 -3.94
N LEU A 95 9.76 -0.24 -3.03
CA LEU A 95 10.61 0.19 -1.91
C LEU A 95 11.89 0.90 -2.38
N GLU A 96 12.45 0.46 -3.49
CA GLU A 96 13.63 1.09 -4.12
C GLU A 96 13.31 2.38 -4.89
N ASN A 97 12.04 2.83 -4.95
CA ASN A 97 11.54 3.92 -5.77
C ASN A 97 11.82 3.74 -7.28
N ASP A 98 12.08 2.51 -7.73
CA ASP A 98 12.20 2.17 -9.15
C ASP A 98 10.82 1.84 -9.73
N PHE A 99 9.99 2.87 -9.90
CA PHE A 99 8.61 2.72 -10.37
C PHE A 99 8.52 2.06 -11.74
N LYS A 100 9.52 2.25 -12.60
CA LYS A 100 9.55 1.61 -13.91
C LYS A 100 9.60 0.08 -13.81
N ARG A 101 10.48 -0.45 -12.95
CA ARG A 101 10.54 -1.90 -12.71
C ARG A 101 9.37 -2.39 -11.89
N ALA A 102 8.92 -1.63 -10.91
CA ALA A 102 7.73 -1.95 -10.13
C ALA A 102 6.50 -2.13 -11.04
N LEU A 103 6.24 -1.21 -11.96
CA LEU A 103 5.16 -1.32 -12.95
C LEU A 103 5.34 -2.53 -13.87
N PHE A 104 6.55 -2.78 -14.37
CA PHE A 104 6.82 -3.95 -15.22
C PHE A 104 6.45 -5.27 -14.52
N TYR A 105 6.90 -5.44 -13.26
CA TYR A 105 6.60 -6.66 -12.50
C TYR A 105 5.13 -6.72 -12.06
N GLY A 106 4.51 -5.60 -11.75
CA GLY A 106 3.08 -5.54 -11.44
C GLY A 106 2.20 -5.94 -12.61
N GLU A 107 2.48 -5.44 -13.82
CA GLU A 107 1.77 -5.87 -15.02
C GLU A 107 2.00 -7.36 -15.35
N LEU A 108 3.18 -7.89 -15.02
CA LEU A 108 3.45 -9.31 -15.15
C LEU A 108 2.67 -10.13 -14.13
N ALA A 109 2.58 -9.68 -12.87
CA ALA A 109 1.78 -10.30 -11.82
C ALA A 109 0.29 -10.30 -12.21
N LEU A 110 -0.21 -9.21 -12.78
CA LEU A 110 -1.59 -9.08 -13.24
C LEU A 110 -1.93 -10.14 -14.30
N ARG A 111 -1.09 -10.27 -15.33
CA ARG A 111 -1.26 -11.29 -16.37
C ARG A 111 -1.20 -12.72 -15.81
N ALA A 112 -0.28 -12.97 -14.89
CA ALA A 112 -0.15 -14.28 -14.28
C ALA A 112 -1.32 -14.62 -13.33
N ALA A 113 -1.94 -13.62 -12.69
CA ALA A 113 -3.17 -13.78 -11.91
C ALA A 113 -4.36 -14.16 -12.79
N ASP A 114 -4.48 -13.54 -13.98
CA ASP A 114 -5.47 -13.94 -14.99
C ASP A 114 -5.26 -15.39 -15.45
N ASP A 115 -4.02 -15.77 -15.78
CA ASP A 115 -3.67 -17.15 -16.18
C ASP A 115 -3.96 -18.17 -15.07
N ALA A 116 -3.81 -17.77 -13.80
CA ALA A 116 -4.11 -18.61 -12.64
C ALA A 116 -5.62 -18.68 -12.30
N GLY A 117 -6.42 -17.79 -12.84
CA GLY A 117 -7.84 -17.63 -12.49
C GLY A 117 -8.08 -17.13 -11.06
N ASP A 118 -7.09 -16.52 -10.43
CA ASP A 118 -7.14 -16.01 -9.06
C ASP A 118 -7.65 -14.56 -9.04
N LEU A 119 -8.96 -14.42 -9.01
CA LEU A 119 -9.64 -13.13 -9.13
C LEU A 119 -9.42 -12.22 -7.92
N GLU A 120 -9.33 -12.79 -6.71
CA GLU A 120 -9.05 -11.99 -5.50
C GLU A 120 -7.63 -11.43 -5.54
N PHE A 121 -6.66 -12.25 -5.91
CA PHE A 121 -5.28 -11.80 -6.05
C PHE A 121 -5.12 -10.79 -7.18
N LYS A 122 -5.80 -11.00 -8.32
CA LYS A 122 -5.84 -10.03 -9.43
C LYS A 122 -6.25 -8.63 -8.94
N ARG A 123 -7.29 -8.56 -8.12
CA ARG A 123 -7.77 -7.28 -7.56
C ARG A 123 -6.76 -6.62 -6.64
N ALA A 124 -6.09 -7.40 -5.79
CA ALA A 124 -5.02 -6.89 -4.95
C ALA A 124 -3.87 -6.31 -5.78
N VAL A 125 -3.44 -7.03 -6.82
CA VAL A 125 -2.42 -6.54 -7.77
C VAL A 125 -2.86 -5.25 -8.48
N LEU A 126 -4.13 -5.14 -8.87
CA LEU A 126 -4.67 -3.92 -9.49
C LEU A 126 -4.60 -2.71 -8.55
N ILE A 127 -4.93 -2.89 -7.27
CA ILE A 127 -4.82 -1.82 -6.27
C ILE A 127 -3.37 -1.36 -6.14
N ASP A 128 -2.43 -2.30 -5.98
CA ASP A 128 -1.02 -1.95 -5.84
C ASP A 128 -0.42 -1.34 -7.11
N LEU A 129 -0.83 -1.80 -8.29
CA LEU A 129 -0.49 -1.13 -9.55
C LEU A 129 -1.03 0.30 -9.60
N GLY A 130 -2.28 0.50 -9.19
CA GLY A 130 -2.89 1.81 -9.07
C GLY A 130 -2.08 2.72 -8.16
N ASN A 131 -1.67 2.23 -6.98
CA ASN A 131 -0.84 2.97 -6.04
C ASN A 131 0.50 3.38 -6.68
N ILE A 132 1.18 2.47 -7.39
CA ILE A 132 2.44 2.78 -8.08
C ILE A 132 2.21 3.81 -9.20
N TYR A 133 1.10 3.72 -9.95
CA TYR A 133 0.75 4.73 -10.95
C TYR A 133 0.48 6.11 -10.34
N VAL A 134 -0.14 6.18 -9.14
CA VAL A 134 -0.28 7.45 -8.39
C VAL A 134 1.10 8.00 -8.02
N MET A 135 1.99 7.14 -7.48
CA MET A 135 3.36 7.54 -7.11
C MET A 135 4.15 8.03 -8.31
N ASP A 136 3.94 7.45 -9.50
CA ASP A 136 4.55 7.86 -10.77
C ASP A 136 3.74 8.97 -11.50
N SER A 137 2.78 9.60 -10.82
CA SER A 137 1.93 10.69 -11.34
C SER A 137 1.11 10.33 -12.60
N GLN A 138 0.82 9.05 -12.83
CA GLN A 138 0.01 8.54 -13.94
C GLN A 138 -1.46 8.34 -13.52
N ILE A 139 -2.13 9.41 -13.05
CA ILE A 139 -3.44 9.35 -12.38
C ILE A 139 -4.52 8.64 -13.21
N GLY A 140 -4.57 8.87 -14.52
CA GLY A 140 -5.56 8.21 -15.39
C GLY A 140 -5.41 6.67 -15.42
N LYS A 141 -4.19 6.14 -15.37
CA LYS A 141 -3.95 4.70 -15.28
C LYS A 141 -4.29 4.16 -13.89
N ALA A 142 -3.95 4.89 -12.84
CA ALA A 142 -4.33 4.55 -11.47
C ALA A 142 -5.84 4.41 -11.35
N THR A 143 -6.59 5.42 -11.83
CA THR A 143 -8.06 5.40 -11.89
C THR A 143 -8.60 4.15 -12.57
N SER A 144 -8.03 3.78 -13.74
CA SER A 144 -8.44 2.58 -14.47
C SER A 144 -8.20 1.30 -13.67
N CYS A 145 -7.06 1.19 -12.98
CA CYS A 145 -6.75 0.03 -12.13
C CYS A 145 -7.75 -0.13 -10.98
N TYR A 146 -8.07 0.97 -10.27
CA TYR A 146 -9.03 0.91 -9.16
C TYR A 146 -10.45 0.61 -9.65
N GLN A 147 -10.87 1.18 -10.78
CA GLN A 147 -12.17 0.87 -11.39
C GLN A 147 -12.26 -0.60 -11.81
N GLU A 148 -11.21 -1.18 -12.39
CA GLU A 148 -11.17 -2.60 -12.73
C GLU A 148 -11.20 -3.47 -11.46
N ALA A 149 -10.48 -3.11 -10.40
CA ALA A 149 -10.52 -3.81 -9.12
C ALA A 149 -11.93 -3.83 -8.52
N LEU A 150 -12.70 -2.75 -8.66
CA LEU A 150 -14.09 -2.61 -8.19
C LEU A 150 -15.11 -3.29 -9.12
N GLY A 151 -14.86 -3.32 -10.43
CA GLY A 151 -15.85 -3.64 -11.46
C GLY A 151 -16.38 -5.08 -11.48
N ALA A 152 -15.77 -6.01 -10.76
CA ALA A 152 -16.19 -7.41 -10.70
C ALA A 152 -16.48 -7.88 -9.26
N ILE A 153 -16.75 -6.95 -8.35
CA ILE A 153 -17.17 -7.27 -6.98
C ILE A 153 -18.67 -7.57 -7.00
N GLU A 154 -19.04 -8.78 -7.46
CA GLU A 154 -20.36 -9.32 -7.19
C GLU A 154 -20.43 -9.73 -5.72
N SER A 155 -21.54 -9.51 -5.11
CA SER A 155 -22.12 -9.83 -3.80
C SER A 155 -21.45 -10.83 -2.82
N ALA A 156 -20.20 -11.21 -2.99
CA ALA A 156 -19.47 -12.01 -2.01
C ALA A 156 -19.07 -11.11 -0.83
N ASP A 157 -19.78 -11.24 0.26
CA ASP A 157 -19.57 -10.47 1.48
C ASP A 157 -18.59 -11.22 2.39
N ASN A 158 -17.31 -11.20 2.04
CA ASN A 158 -16.24 -11.71 2.90
C ASN A 158 -15.26 -10.60 3.26
N ALA A 159 -14.48 -10.82 4.32
CA ALA A 159 -13.54 -9.80 4.85
C ALA A 159 -12.52 -9.33 3.80
N THR A 160 -12.03 -10.23 2.94
CA THR A 160 -11.07 -9.90 1.88
C THR A 160 -11.70 -8.97 0.83
N VAL A 161 -12.93 -9.25 0.40
CA VAL A 161 -13.66 -8.42 -0.56
C VAL A 161 -13.96 -7.04 0.03
N SER A 162 -14.33 -6.97 1.31
CA SER A 162 -14.54 -5.69 2.00
C SER A 162 -13.27 -4.86 2.07
N LEU A 163 -12.10 -5.47 2.36
CA LEU A 163 -10.81 -4.79 2.32
C LEU A 163 -10.50 -4.25 0.93
N ILE A 164 -10.59 -5.08 -0.11
CA ILE A 164 -10.36 -4.70 -1.50
C ILE A 164 -11.28 -3.52 -1.89
N ARG A 165 -12.56 -3.61 -1.56
CA ARG A 165 -13.53 -2.54 -1.82
C ARG A 165 -13.15 -1.25 -1.10
N GLY A 166 -12.82 -1.33 0.17
CA GLY A 166 -12.41 -0.17 0.97
C GLY A 166 -11.21 0.55 0.36
N TYR A 167 -10.10 -0.17 0.17
CA TYR A 167 -8.87 0.42 -0.37
C TYR A 167 -9.04 0.93 -1.81
N ALA A 168 -9.69 0.18 -2.69
CA ALA A 168 -9.90 0.63 -4.07
C ALA A 168 -10.83 1.84 -4.15
N THR A 169 -11.88 1.92 -3.29
CA THR A 169 -12.80 3.06 -3.26
C THR A 169 -12.13 4.32 -2.71
N GLU A 170 -11.33 4.18 -1.64
CA GLU A 170 -10.55 5.28 -1.08
C GLU A 170 -9.56 5.84 -2.10
N SER A 171 -8.73 4.99 -2.68
CA SER A 171 -7.70 5.40 -3.64
C SER A 171 -8.30 5.98 -4.93
N LEU A 172 -9.46 5.48 -5.38
CA LEU A 172 -10.21 6.08 -6.49
C LEU A 172 -10.70 7.48 -6.11
N GLY A 173 -11.16 7.67 -4.87
CA GLY A 173 -11.55 8.97 -4.32
C GLY A 173 -10.40 9.97 -4.35
N TYR A 174 -9.21 9.55 -3.92
CA TYR A 174 -8.00 10.37 -4.00
C TYR A 174 -7.66 10.75 -5.45
N CYS A 175 -7.71 9.81 -6.38
CA CYS A 175 -7.49 10.10 -7.81
C CYS A 175 -8.49 11.12 -8.35
N PHE A 176 -9.77 11.05 -7.96
CA PHE A 176 -10.78 12.03 -8.38
C PHE A 176 -10.48 13.42 -7.83
N MET A 177 -10.02 13.54 -6.58
CA MET A 177 -9.59 14.83 -6.03
C MET A 177 -8.40 15.41 -6.78
N LEU A 178 -7.41 14.58 -7.16
CA LEU A 178 -6.27 15.01 -7.98
C LEU A 178 -6.68 15.46 -9.40
N ASP A 179 -7.78 14.92 -9.93
CA ASP A 179 -8.35 15.29 -11.24
C ASP A 179 -9.34 16.48 -11.15
N GLY A 180 -9.45 17.14 -9.99
CA GLY A 180 -10.33 18.28 -9.75
C GLY A 180 -11.80 17.91 -9.51
N ARG A 181 -12.14 16.63 -9.37
CA ARG A 181 -13.47 16.12 -9.04
C ARG A 181 -13.61 15.93 -7.52
N THR A 182 -13.30 16.97 -6.78
CA THR A 182 -13.11 16.89 -5.32
C THR A 182 -14.36 16.43 -4.58
N ASP A 183 -15.58 16.88 -4.96
CA ASP A 183 -16.81 16.44 -4.32
C ASP A 183 -17.07 14.94 -4.50
N GLU A 184 -16.83 14.41 -5.70
CA GLU A 184 -16.97 12.98 -5.98
C GLU A 184 -15.91 12.18 -5.23
N GLY A 185 -14.67 12.68 -5.19
CA GLY A 185 -13.59 12.07 -4.42
C GLY A 185 -13.89 11.97 -2.93
N LEU A 186 -14.32 13.06 -2.31
CA LEU A 186 -14.74 13.09 -0.90
C LEU A 186 -15.86 12.08 -0.60
N ASN A 187 -16.87 11.98 -1.46
CA ASN A 187 -17.95 11.01 -1.29
C ASN A 187 -17.43 9.56 -1.30
N LEU A 188 -16.49 9.24 -2.20
CA LEU A 188 -15.88 7.91 -2.27
C LEU A 188 -15.05 7.61 -1.02
N VAL A 189 -14.25 8.56 -0.53
CA VAL A 189 -13.46 8.35 0.69
C VAL A 189 -14.37 8.16 1.91
N HIS A 190 -15.46 8.95 2.03
CA HIS A 190 -16.46 8.70 3.08
C HIS A 190 -17.14 7.34 2.95
N GLU A 191 -17.41 6.88 1.73
CA GLU A 191 -17.97 5.55 1.49
C GLU A 191 -17.01 4.44 1.92
N SER A 192 -15.72 4.58 1.61
CA SER A 192 -14.70 3.58 1.90
C SER A 192 -14.59 3.22 3.39
N LEU A 193 -14.79 4.21 4.27
CA LEU A 193 -14.78 4.04 5.74
C LEU A 193 -15.87 3.09 6.26
N LYS A 194 -16.89 2.74 5.45
CA LYS A 194 -17.92 1.76 5.80
C LYS A 194 -17.41 0.32 5.64
N TYR A 195 -16.35 0.10 4.87
CA TYR A 195 -15.84 -1.24 4.54
C TYR A 195 -14.66 -1.66 5.40
N VAL A 196 -13.85 -0.70 5.87
CA VAL A 196 -12.59 -0.98 6.59
C VAL A 196 -12.50 -0.07 7.82
N SER A 197 -12.15 -0.65 8.97
CA SER A 197 -12.10 0.06 10.26
C SER A 197 -10.75 -0.07 10.99
N ASN A 198 -9.69 -0.60 10.33
CA ASN A 198 -8.38 -0.65 10.98
C ASN A 198 -7.71 0.74 11.04
N PRO A 199 -6.87 1.02 12.07
CA PRO A 199 -6.26 2.34 12.27
C PRO A 199 -5.44 2.86 11.08
N VAL A 200 -4.69 1.98 10.42
CA VAL A 200 -3.84 2.34 9.27
C VAL A 200 -4.69 2.86 8.11
N PHE A 201 -5.79 2.15 7.78
CA PHE A 201 -6.73 2.59 6.75
C PHE A 201 -7.45 3.88 7.14
N GLN A 202 -7.88 3.99 8.41
CA GLN A 202 -8.55 5.21 8.89
C GLN A 202 -7.64 6.43 8.80
N ALA A 203 -6.35 6.29 9.17
CA ALA A 203 -5.38 7.37 9.04
C ALA A 203 -5.25 7.84 7.59
N GLU A 204 -5.13 6.90 6.64
CA GLU A 204 -5.05 7.20 5.21
C GLU A 204 -6.30 7.94 4.72
N ALA A 205 -7.49 7.39 4.99
CA ALA A 205 -8.75 7.99 4.58
C ALA A 205 -8.98 9.39 5.19
N TYR A 206 -8.59 9.60 6.46
CA TYR A 206 -8.69 10.91 7.09
C TYR A 206 -7.70 11.93 6.52
N ILE A 207 -6.50 11.50 6.12
CA ILE A 207 -5.55 12.33 5.38
C ILE A 207 -6.15 12.79 4.05
N ASP A 208 -6.76 11.86 3.31
CA ASP A 208 -7.39 12.17 2.02
C ASP A 208 -8.60 13.09 2.19
N LEU A 209 -9.40 12.90 3.25
CA LEU A 209 -10.50 13.84 3.59
C LEU A 209 -9.96 15.21 3.95
N CYS A 210 -8.90 15.29 4.77
CA CYS A 210 -8.24 16.56 5.09
C CYS A 210 -7.78 17.27 3.83
N TYR A 211 -7.13 16.55 2.91
CA TYR A 211 -6.68 17.07 1.62
C TYR A 211 -7.86 17.61 0.78
N GLY A 212 -8.93 16.83 0.63
CA GLY A 212 -10.08 17.22 -0.17
C GLY A 212 -10.85 18.44 0.42
N TYR A 213 -11.00 18.50 1.73
CA TYR A 213 -11.61 19.67 2.38
C TYR A 213 -10.70 20.90 2.33
N LEU A 214 -9.38 20.72 2.40
CA LEU A 214 -8.42 21.79 2.22
C LEU A 214 -8.46 22.34 0.77
N ASP A 215 -8.69 21.47 -0.22
CA ASP A 215 -8.88 21.84 -1.62
C ASP A 215 -10.15 22.70 -1.81
N LYS A 216 -11.19 22.40 -1.07
CA LYS A 216 -12.45 23.17 -1.06
C LYS A 216 -12.40 24.43 -0.18
N GLU A 217 -11.27 24.72 0.45
CA GLU A 217 -11.11 25.80 1.44
C GLU A 217 -12.07 25.69 2.65
N ASP A 218 -12.58 24.47 2.91
CA ASP A 218 -13.33 24.16 4.12
C ASP A 218 -12.36 23.83 5.26
N LEU A 219 -11.76 24.87 5.83
CA LEU A 219 -10.68 24.75 6.80
C LEU A 219 -11.11 24.12 8.12
N GLU A 220 -12.40 24.22 8.47
CA GLU A 220 -12.93 23.60 9.68
C GLU A 220 -12.94 22.06 9.54
N ARG A 221 -13.52 21.54 8.46
CA ARG A 221 -13.51 20.09 8.20
C ARG A 221 -12.12 19.56 7.90
N ALA A 222 -11.30 20.31 7.15
CA ALA A 222 -9.92 19.94 6.93
C ALA A 222 -9.15 19.76 8.24
N ARG A 223 -9.28 20.70 9.17
CA ARG A 223 -8.68 20.61 10.50
C ARG A 223 -9.18 19.38 11.26
N PHE A 224 -10.48 19.18 11.31
CA PHE A 224 -11.10 18.04 12.00
C PHE A 224 -10.52 16.70 11.51
N TYR A 225 -10.46 16.48 10.19
CA TYR A 225 -9.93 15.22 9.65
C TYR A 225 -8.41 15.12 9.77
N GLY A 226 -7.65 16.21 9.69
CA GLY A 226 -6.23 16.20 9.94
C GLY A 226 -5.88 15.81 11.39
N GLU A 227 -6.62 16.35 12.37
CA GLU A 227 -6.48 15.99 13.78
C GLU A 227 -6.87 14.51 14.00
N ALA A 228 -8.01 14.06 13.45
CA ALA A 228 -8.45 12.67 13.52
C ALA A 228 -7.44 11.70 12.88
N ALA A 229 -6.78 12.09 11.79
CA ALA A 229 -5.72 11.30 11.18
C ALA A 229 -4.55 11.09 12.15
N LEU A 230 -4.10 12.16 12.82
CA LEU A 230 -2.99 12.08 13.77
C LEU A 230 -3.34 11.26 15.05
N GLU A 231 -4.62 11.22 15.45
CA GLU A 231 -5.05 10.42 16.61
C GLU A 231 -4.92 8.92 16.38
N VAL A 232 -5.08 8.47 15.12
CA VAL A 232 -5.05 7.04 14.76
C VAL A 232 -3.78 6.64 14.00
N ALA A 233 -2.91 7.60 13.62
CA ALA A 233 -1.72 7.34 12.83
C ALA A 233 -0.65 6.61 13.64
N GLU A 234 -0.24 5.44 13.16
CA GLU A 234 0.86 4.64 13.70
C GLU A 234 2.12 4.71 12.82
N GLU A 235 1.94 4.95 11.52
CA GLU A 235 3.03 4.98 10.54
C GLU A 235 3.60 6.40 10.36
N ASP A 236 4.91 6.51 10.24
CA ASP A 236 5.63 7.77 10.03
C ASP A 236 5.10 8.55 8.81
N ARG A 237 4.68 7.86 7.75
CA ARG A 237 4.08 8.47 6.55
C ARG A 237 2.78 9.22 6.89
N HIS A 238 1.88 8.60 7.65
CA HIS A 238 0.60 9.21 8.04
C HIS A 238 0.81 10.37 9.00
N ILE A 239 1.71 10.22 9.98
CA ILE A 239 2.06 11.30 10.92
C ILE A 239 2.64 12.50 10.16
N ARG A 240 3.57 12.26 9.24
CA ARG A 240 4.16 13.30 8.38
C ARG A 240 3.10 14.05 7.57
N ASN A 241 2.24 13.29 6.86
CA ASN A 241 1.20 13.88 6.01
C ASN A 241 0.16 14.65 6.82
N GLY A 242 -0.25 14.14 7.98
CA GLY A 242 -1.16 14.84 8.90
C GLY A 242 -0.59 16.17 9.38
N HIS A 243 0.67 16.19 9.81
CA HIS A 243 1.33 17.44 10.21
C HIS A 243 1.49 18.41 9.05
N TYR A 244 1.81 17.92 7.85
CA TYR A 244 1.92 18.78 6.68
C TYR A 244 0.58 19.47 6.36
N LEU A 245 -0.50 18.71 6.26
CA LEU A 245 -1.82 19.25 5.92
C LEU A 245 -2.38 20.18 7.01
N LEU A 246 -2.18 19.86 8.29
CA LEU A 246 -2.59 20.75 9.39
C LEU A 246 -1.76 22.04 9.43
N GLY A 247 -0.49 21.98 9.05
CA GLY A 247 0.33 23.17 8.82
C GLY A 247 -0.27 24.08 7.74
N GLU A 248 -0.70 23.49 6.61
CA GLU A 248 -1.40 24.21 5.53
C GLU A 248 -2.75 24.80 6.00
N VAL A 249 -3.53 24.04 6.80
CA VAL A 249 -4.76 24.55 7.41
C VAL A 249 -4.48 25.79 8.27
N GLY A 250 -3.48 25.71 9.14
CA GLY A 250 -3.07 26.84 9.99
C GLY A 250 -2.64 28.05 9.16
N TYR A 251 -1.85 27.81 8.10
CA TYR A 251 -1.42 28.87 7.20
C TYR A 251 -2.60 29.55 6.49
N LYS A 252 -3.50 28.78 5.89
CA LYS A 252 -4.65 29.30 5.15
C LYS A 252 -5.70 29.97 6.06
N SER A 253 -5.84 29.52 7.31
CA SER A 253 -6.74 30.14 8.30
C SER A 253 -6.16 31.40 8.96
N GLY A 254 -4.86 31.69 8.75
CA GLY A 254 -4.15 32.76 9.44
C GLY A 254 -3.76 32.43 10.89
N ASP A 255 -3.95 31.16 11.32
CA ASP A 255 -3.48 30.66 12.61
C ASP A 255 -2.00 30.31 12.54
N THR A 256 -1.17 31.35 12.74
CA THR A 256 0.29 31.21 12.65
C THR A 256 0.87 30.27 13.71
N GLU A 257 0.23 30.16 14.88
CA GLU A 257 0.69 29.25 15.94
C GLU A 257 0.45 27.79 15.52
N LEU A 258 -0.72 27.47 15.02
CA LEU A 258 -1.04 26.16 14.47
C LEU A 258 -0.11 25.78 13.31
N ALA A 259 0.08 26.68 12.34
CA ALA A 259 0.95 26.44 11.20
C ALA A 259 2.39 26.16 11.65
N ASN A 260 2.94 26.99 12.54
CA ASN A 260 4.29 26.81 13.06
C ASN A 260 4.45 25.51 13.82
N PHE A 261 3.48 25.18 14.70
CA PHE A 261 3.52 23.94 15.48
C PHE A 261 3.61 22.71 14.55
N HIS A 262 2.72 22.61 13.58
CA HIS A 262 2.69 21.44 12.71
C HIS A 262 3.86 21.38 11.73
N PHE A 263 4.27 22.49 11.14
CA PHE A 263 5.45 22.51 10.28
C PHE A 263 6.75 22.20 11.05
N ASP A 264 6.85 22.57 12.32
CA ASP A 264 8.03 22.21 13.13
C ASP A 264 8.12 20.69 13.39
N GLN A 265 6.98 19.97 13.45
CA GLN A 265 7.00 18.51 13.56
C GLN A 265 7.63 17.82 12.34
N LEU A 266 7.58 18.44 11.16
CA LEU A 266 8.17 17.87 9.94
C LEU A 266 9.71 17.81 10.00
N ALA A 267 10.35 18.58 10.87
CA ALA A 267 11.79 18.52 11.09
C ALA A 267 12.26 17.14 11.60
N ARG A 268 11.35 16.34 12.18
CA ARG A 268 11.62 14.95 12.60
C ARG A 268 11.90 14.06 11.39
N PHE A 269 11.19 14.29 10.29
CA PHE A 269 11.27 13.47 9.07
C PHE A 269 12.29 14.02 8.07
N TYR A 270 12.56 15.32 8.12
CA TYR A 270 13.43 16.03 7.19
C TYR A 270 14.44 16.87 7.96
N PRO A 271 15.67 16.39 8.22
CA PRO A 271 16.69 17.12 8.97
C PRO A 271 16.99 18.53 8.44
N GLU A 272 16.94 18.71 7.11
CA GLU A 272 17.15 19.98 6.43
C GLU A 272 15.91 20.90 6.42
N PHE A 273 14.81 20.45 6.98
CA PHE A 273 13.51 21.12 6.91
C PHE A 273 13.54 22.54 7.53
N ARG A 274 14.33 22.75 8.57
CA ARG A 274 14.46 24.07 9.21
C ARG A 274 14.88 25.17 8.23
N ASN A 275 15.67 24.81 7.21
CA ASN A 275 16.11 25.72 6.16
C ASN A 275 15.02 25.94 5.09
N LEU A 276 14.06 25.01 4.98
CA LEU A 276 13.00 25.01 3.98
C LEU A 276 11.67 25.53 4.54
N LYS A 277 11.53 25.67 5.85
CA LYS A 277 10.27 26.09 6.51
C LYS A 277 9.69 27.38 5.92
N SER A 278 10.53 28.36 5.60
CA SER A 278 10.08 29.60 4.97
C SER A 278 9.44 29.40 3.59
N LEU A 279 9.78 28.33 2.88
CA LEU A 279 9.17 28.00 1.59
C LEU A 279 7.74 27.52 1.76
N LEU A 280 7.41 26.81 2.85
CA LEU A 280 6.05 26.36 3.14
C LEU A 280 5.07 27.53 3.30
N PHE A 281 5.55 28.68 3.79
CA PHE A 281 4.75 29.91 3.87
C PHE A 281 4.69 30.71 2.56
N ALA A 282 5.47 30.34 1.55
CA ALA A 282 5.57 31.08 0.29
C ALA A 282 4.93 30.34 -0.89
N ILE A 283 4.76 29.02 -0.80
CA ILE A 283 4.36 28.16 -1.91
C ILE A 283 3.25 27.24 -1.42
N ASP A 284 2.15 27.14 -2.17
CA ASP A 284 1.16 26.05 -1.98
C ASP A 284 1.80 24.73 -2.42
N LEU A 285 2.39 24.02 -1.47
CA LEU A 285 3.07 22.75 -1.73
C LEU A 285 2.09 21.59 -1.93
N ARG A 286 0.80 21.76 -1.63
CA ARG A 286 -0.22 20.73 -1.81
C ARG A 286 -0.24 20.19 -3.24
N SER A 287 -0.09 21.08 -4.24
CA SER A 287 -0.01 20.69 -5.65
C SER A 287 1.30 19.99 -6.04
N MET A 288 2.31 20.02 -5.15
CA MET A 288 3.65 19.47 -5.39
C MET A 288 3.93 18.22 -4.55
N VAL A 289 3.11 17.95 -3.53
CA VAL A 289 3.31 16.83 -2.61
C VAL A 289 2.38 15.68 -3.00
N ASN A 290 2.98 14.52 -3.25
CA ASN A 290 2.24 13.28 -3.41
C ASN A 290 2.08 12.61 -2.04
N LEU A 291 0.86 12.60 -1.51
CA LEU A 291 0.57 12.04 -0.18
C LEU A 291 0.73 10.52 -0.10
N LYS A 292 0.87 9.83 -1.24
CA LYS A 292 1.06 8.37 -1.29
C LYS A 292 2.55 7.96 -1.30
N LEU A 293 3.49 8.94 -1.33
CA LEU A 293 4.94 8.71 -1.27
C LEU A 293 5.48 8.64 0.18
#